data_a5a1b4b408b948780dcb6de56c976ef2
#
_entry.id   a5a1b4b408b948780dcb6de56c976ef2
#
_cell.length_a   1.000
_cell.length_b   1.000
_cell.length_c   1.000
_cell.angle_alpha   90.00
_cell.angle_beta   90.00
_cell.angle_gamma   90.00
#
_symmetry.space_group_name_H-M   'P 1'
#
loop_
_entity.id
_entity.type
_entity.pdbx_description
1 polymer ?
#
loop_
_entity_poly.entity_id
_entity_poly.type
_entity_poly.pdbx_seq_one_letter_code
_entity_poly.pdbx_strand_id
1 'polypeptide(L)'
;MSKTIIPANYTPALNLYDTQRAIGTVKRLFADTLCATLNLYRVSAPLFLEASTGLNDDLNGVERKVTFDIKESGIEAQVVQSLAKWKRKALKDYDFRVGKGLYCDMNAIRRDEDLDNLHSIYVDQWDWEKVIRLEDRNEAYLKSVVRSIVSAVCATEMNLHAMFPQLQELPLHSPNVTFITTQEPVSYTHLRAHETLRYL
;
A
#
# COMPACT_ATOMS: atom_id res chain seq x y z
N MET A 1 18.76 -3.59 19.17
CA MET A 1 18.23 -2.30 19.67
C MET A 1 17.29 -1.75 18.64
N SER A 2 16.16 -1.12 19.03
CA SER A 2 15.23 -0.52 18.08
C SER A 2 15.94 0.60 17.29
N LYS A 3 15.75 0.59 15.96
CA LYS A 3 16.22 1.68 15.07
C LYS A 3 15.25 2.87 15.05
N THR A 4 14.18 2.81 15.87
CA THR A 4 13.18 3.88 15.97
C THR A 4 13.76 5.08 16.70
N ILE A 5 13.69 6.24 16.07
CA ILE A 5 14.18 7.52 16.62
C ILE A 5 12.97 8.40 16.90
N ILE A 6 12.82 8.82 18.16
CA ILE A 6 11.82 9.81 18.56
C ILE A 6 12.58 11.10 18.91
N PRO A 7 12.37 12.23 18.21
CA PRO A 7 12.99 13.51 18.56
C PRO A 7 12.60 13.93 19.98
N ALA A 8 13.56 14.48 20.73
CA ALA A 8 13.37 14.84 22.14
C ALA A 8 12.19 15.80 22.40
N ASN A 9 11.87 16.66 21.42
CA ASN A 9 10.81 17.66 21.50
C ASN A 9 9.62 17.31 20.58
N TYR A 10 9.44 16.04 20.22
CA TYR A 10 8.33 15.65 19.37
C TYR A 10 7.00 15.83 20.09
N THR A 11 6.10 16.58 19.47
CA THR A 11 4.72 16.73 19.89
C THR A 11 3.81 16.33 18.72
N PRO A 12 2.87 15.40 18.92
CA PRO A 12 1.90 15.04 17.89
C PRO A 12 1.04 16.24 17.49
N ALA A 13 0.81 16.43 16.18
CA ALA A 13 -0.09 17.47 15.70
C ALA A 13 -1.56 17.23 16.11
N LEU A 14 -1.94 15.96 16.25
CA LEU A 14 -3.27 15.54 16.68
C LEU A 14 -3.20 14.78 18.01
N ASN A 15 -4.20 14.97 18.88
CA ASN A 15 -4.42 14.09 20.02
C ASN A 15 -4.83 12.67 19.57
N LEU A 16 -4.84 11.70 20.49
CA LEU A 16 -5.16 10.30 20.15
C LEU A 16 -6.55 10.12 19.54
N TYR A 17 -7.55 10.84 20.03
CA TYR A 17 -8.92 10.76 19.51
C TYR A 17 -8.99 11.29 18.07
N ASP A 18 -8.44 12.46 17.80
CA ASP A 18 -8.43 13.05 16.46
C ASP A 18 -7.53 12.28 15.50
N THR A 19 -6.45 11.66 16.00
CA THR A 19 -5.64 10.72 15.21
C THR A 19 -6.48 9.55 14.70
N GLN A 20 -7.30 8.92 15.55
CA GLN A 20 -8.17 7.81 15.12
C GLN A 20 -9.24 8.27 14.12
N ARG A 21 -9.80 9.47 14.33
CA ARG A 21 -10.73 10.08 13.37
C ARG A 21 -10.07 10.35 12.02
N ALA A 22 -8.85 10.90 12.02
CA ALA A 22 -8.09 11.17 10.82
C ALA A 22 -7.76 9.88 10.06
N ILE A 23 -7.29 8.83 10.74
CA ILE A 23 -7.04 7.51 10.13
C ILE A 23 -8.30 6.97 9.46
N GLY A 24 -9.44 6.97 10.17
CA GLY A 24 -10.71 6.51 9.62
C GLY A 24 -11.15 7.33 8.40
N THR A 25 -10.91 8.64 8.41
CA THR A 25 -11.19 9.54 7.29
C THR A 25 -10.29 9.23 6.09
N VAL A 26 -8.98 9.11 6.30
CA VAL A 26 -8.03 8.73 5.24
C VAL A 26 -8.44 7.42 4.59
N LYS A 27 -8.68 6.39 5.39
CA LYS A 27 -9.03 5.06 4.87
C LYS A 27 -10.25 5.11 3.96
N ARG A 28 -11.30 5.81 4.36
CA ARG A 28 -12.53 5.93 3.58
C ARG A 28 -12.35 6.79 2.34
N LEU A 29 -11.87 8.02 2.49
CA LEU A 29 -11.76 8.98 1.38
C LEU A 29 -10.82 8.49 0.29
N PHE A 30 -9.64 8.00 0.67
CA PHE A 30 -8.70 7.48 -0.31
C PHE A 30 -9.24 6.25 -1.02
N ALA A 31 -9.83 5.30 -0.28
CA ALA A 31 -10.44 4.11 -0.88
C ALA A 31 -11.53 4.45 -1.88
N ASP A 32 -12.47 5.34 -1.50
CA ASP A 32 -13.57 5.76 -2.37
C ASP A 32 -13.06 6.47 -3.62
N THR A 33 -12.10 7.39 -3.46
CA THR A 33 -11.51 8.15 -4.57
C THR A 33 -10.71 7.24 -5.50
N LEU A 34 -9.90 6.34 -4.96
CA LEU A 34 -9.11 5.38 -5.73
C LEU A 34 -10.02 4.43 -6.51
N CYS A 35 -11.05 3.89 -5.85
CA CYS A 35 -12.03 2.99 -6.49
C CYS A 35 -12.76 3.67 -7.64
N ALA A 36 -13.21 4.91 -7.44
CA ALA A 36 -13.87 5.68 -8.50
C ALA A 36 -12.92 5.98 -9.67
N THR A 37 -11.70 6.39 -9.38
CA THR A 37 -10.71 6.82 -10.38
C THR A 37 -10.20 5.64 -11.22
N LEU A 38 -9.97 4.49 -10.61
CA LEU A 38 -9.40 3.31 -11.27
C LEU A 38 -10.46 2.27 -11.66
N ASN A 39 -11.74 2.50 -11.37
CA ASN A 39 -12.84 1.57 -11.61
C ASN A 39 -12.65 0.23 -10.87
N LEU A 40 -12.45 0.34 -9.54
CA LEU A 40 -12.23 -0.80 -8.66
C LEU A 40 -13.48 -1.09 -7.84
N TYR A 41 -13.66 -2.35 -7.47
CA TYR A 41 -14.71 -2.82 -6.56
C TYR A 41 -14.08 -3.40 -5.30
N ARG A 42 -14.59 -3.02 -4.14
CA ARG A 42 -14.11 -3.58 -2.89
C ARG A 42 -14.51 -5.05 -2.78
N VAL A 43 -13.52 -5.88 -2.43
CA VAL A 43 -13.72 -7.30 -2.07
C VAL A 43 -13.15 -7.56 -0.68
N SER A 44 -13.67 -8.57 0.01
CA SER A 44 -13.11 -9.03 1.28
C SER A 44 -11.88 -9.88 1.01
N ALA A 45 -10.76 -9.53 1.64
CA ALA A 45 -9.51 -10.29 1.54
C ALA A 45 -9.40 -11.30 2.68
N PRO A 46 -8.76 -12.46 2.45
CA PRO A 46 -8.42 -13.39 3.52
C PRO A 46 -7.31 -12.80 4.40
N LEU A 47 -7.38 -13.04 5.71
CA LEU A 47 -6.31 -12.73 6.66
C LEU A 47 -5.21 -13.81 6.63
N PHE A 48 -5.60 -15.04 6.32
CA PHE A 48 -4.70 -16.19 6.21
C PHE A 48 -5.11 -17.08 5.03
N LEU A 49 -4.21 -17.88 4.57
CA LEU A 49 -4.39 -18.80 3.46
C LEU A 49 -3.87 -20.19 3.85
N GLU A 50 -4.45 -21.23 3.30
CA GLU A 50 -3.90 -22.58 3.40
C GLU A 50 -2.53 -22.63 2.73
N ALA A 51 -1.54 -23.20 3.43
CA ALA A 51 -0.15 -23.24 2.98
C ALA A 51 0.01 -23.95 1.62
N SER A 52 -0.74 -25.03 1.41
CA SER A 52 -0.67 -25.86 0.19
C SER A 52 -1.10 -25.13 -1.07
N THR A 53 -1.89 -24.04 -0.96
CA THR A 53 -2.37 -23.26 -2.11
C THR A 53 -1.27 -22.47 -2.81
N GLY A 54 -0.17 -22.14 -2.10
CA GLY A 54 0.90 -21.29 -2.62
C GLY A 54 0.49 -19.86 -2.95
N LEU A 55 -0.70 -19.42 -2.53
CA LEU A 55 -1.25 -18.09 -2.80
C LEU A 55 -0.71 -16.99 -1.89
N ASN A 56 -0.11 -17.35 -0.75
CA ASN A 56 0.61 -16.39 0.08
C ASN A 56 1.99 -16.14 -0.53
N ASP A 57 2.27 -14.89 -0.89
CA ASP A 57 3.53 -14.53 -1.53
C ASP A 57 4.73 -14.73 -0.58
N ASP A 58 5.87 -15.08 -1.17
CA ASP A 58 7.11 -15.33 -0.43
C ASP A 58 7.99 -14.06 -0.30
N LEU A 59 7.47 -12.89 -0.68
CA LEU A 59 8.21 -11.62 -0.73
C LEU A 59 9.56 -11.80 -1.47
N ASN A 60 10.69 -11.72 -0.74
CA ASN A 60 12.03 -11.98 -1.29
C ASN A 60 12.44 -13.46 -1.21
N GLY A 61 11.59 -14.32 -0.64
CA GLY A 61 11.81 -15.76 -0.52
C GLY A 61 12.65 -16.20 0.70
N VAL A 62 12.98 -15.26 1.58
CA VAL A 62 13.76 -15.51 2.81
C VAL A 62 12.94 -15.26 4.08
N GLU A 63 11.89 -14.47 3.98
CA GLU A 63 11.02 -14.10 5.10
C GLU A 63 10.16 -15.30 5.53
N ARG A 64 10.18 -15.59 6.83
CA ARG A 64 9.39 -16.66 7.42
C ARG A 64 7.93 -16.23 7.58
N LYS A 65 7.01 -17.09 7.21
CA LYS A 65 5.58 -16.87 7.42
C LYS A 65 5.18 -17.14 8.87
N VAL A 66 4.13 -16.47 9.35
CA VAL A 66 3.46 -16.86 10.59
C VAL A 66 2.48 -17.95 10.26
N THR A 67 2.68 -19.14 10.81
CA THR A 67 1.86 -20.33 10.56
C THR A 67 1.11 -20.76 11.81
N PHE A 68 -0.02 -21.43 11.61
CA PHE A 68 -0.80 -22.11 12.66
C PHE A 68 -1.58 -23.26 12.04
N ASP A 69 -1.95 -24.25 12.85
CA ASP A 69 -2.79 -25.35 12.44
C ASP A 69 -4.29 -25.06 12.70
N ILE A 70 -5.14 -25.62 11.85
CA ILE A 70 -6.59 -25.58 12.03
C ILE A 70 -7.04 -26.86 12.71
N LYS A 71 -7.51 -26.76 13.94
CA LYS A 71 -7.81 -27.89 14.83
C LYS A 71 -8.66 -29.00 14.18
N GLU A 72 -9.69 -28.63 13.43
CA GLU A 72 -10.62 -29.63 12.84
C GLU A 72 -10.03 -30.38 11.65
N SER A 73 -9.23 -29.73 10.83
CA SER A 73 -8.73 -30.28 9.57
C SER A 73 -7.24 -30.70 9.64
N GLY A 74 -6.49 -30.24 10.62
CA GLY A 74 -5.05 -30.38 10.67
C GLY A 74 -4.29 -29.64 9.57
N ILE A 75 -4.99 -28.77 8.81
CA ILE A 75 -4.39 -27.99 7.72
C ILE A 75 -3.54 -26.89 8.30
N GLU A 76 -2.34 -26.71 7.75
CA GLU A 76 -1.50 -25.55 8.05
C GLU A 76 -2.02 -24.31 7.32
N ALA A 77 -2.28 -23.26 8.07
CA ALA A 77 -2.64 -21.94 7.58
C ALA A 77 -1.50 -20.96 7.81
N GLN A 78 -1.38 -19.99 6.94
CA GLN A 78 -0.35 -18.95 6.94
C GLN A 78 -0.99 -17.59 6.93
N VAL A 79 -0.67 -16.73 7.91
CA VAL A 79 -1.05 -15.32 7.86
C VAL A 79 -0.41 -14.69 6.64
N VAL A 80 -1.16 -13.87 5.92
CA VAL A 80 -0.70 -13.29 4.66
C VAL A 80 0.47 -12.33 4.88
N GLN A 81 1.42 -12.35 3.94
CA GLN A 81 2.51 -11.40 3.81
C GLN A 81 2.24 -10.43 2.65
N SER A 82 1.60 -10.94 1.59
CA SER A 82 1.13 -10.20 0.43
C SER A 82 -0.01 -10.98 -0.24
N LEU A 83 -0.92 -10.27 -0.88
CA LEU A 83 -2.07 -10.86 -1.58
C LEU A 83 -1.96 -10.77 -3.11
N ALA A 84 -0.79 -10.48 -3.68
CA ALA A 84 -0.65 -10.29 -5.12
C ALA A 84 -1.13 -11.51 -5.93
N LYS A 85 -0.72 -12.72 -5.55
CA LYS A 85 -1.18 -13.96 -6.21
C LYS A 85 -2.67 -14.21 -6.00
N TRP A 86 -3.13 -14.02 -4.76
CA TRP A 86 -4.56 -14.20 -4.42
C TRP A 86 -5.45 -13.24 -5.21
N LYS A 87 -5.09 -11.97 -5.31
CA LYS A 87 -5.88 -10.97 -6.05
C LYS A 87 -6.00 -11.34 -7.53
N ARG A 88 -4.94 -11.82 -8.16
CA ARG A 88 -4.99 -12.28 -9.56
C ARG A 88 -5.93 -13.47 -9.74
N LYS A 89 -5.91 -14.42 -8.79
CA LYS A 89 -6.88 -15.52 -8.76
C LYS A 89 -8.30 -14.98 -8.56
N ALA A 90 -8.49 -14.07 -7.61
CA ALA A 90 -9.79 -13.49 -7.32
C ALA A 90 -10.38 -12.70 -8.51
N LEU A 91 -9.56 -11.98 -9.27
CA LEU A 91 -10.00 -11.33 -10.51
C LEU A 91 -10.63 -12.33 -11.49
N LYS A 92 -10.03 -13.52 -11.61
CA LYS A 92 -10.56 -14.61 -12.46
C LYS A 92 -11.82 -15.23 -11.84
N ASP A 93 -11.77 -15.60 -10.57
CA ASP A 93 -12.86 -16.32 -9.90
C ASP A 93 -14.15 -15.49 -9.80
N TYR A 94 -14.01 -14.16 -9.70
CA TYR A 94 -15.13 -13.20 -9.61
C TYR A 94 -15.51 -12.62 -10.98
N ASP A 95 -14.96 -13.13 -12.08
CA ASP A 95 -15.22 -12.70 -13.47
C ASP A 95 -15.05 -11.19 -13.69
N PHE A 96 -13.95 -10.62 -13.18
CA PHE A 96 -13.62 -9.23 -13.45
C PHE A 96 -13.21 -9.02 -14.91
N ARG A 97 -13.93 -8.14 -15.59
CA ARG A 97 -13.71 -7.83 -17.01
C ARG A 97 -12.61 -6.79 -17.20
N VAL A 98 -12.08 -6.71 -18.42
CA VAL A 98 -11.10 -5.67 -18.82
C VAL A 98 -11.62 -4.28 -18.45
N GLY A 99 -10.71 -3.47 -17.89
CA GLY A 99 -10.99 -2.12 -17.42
C GLY A 99 -11.56 -2.04 -16.01
N LYS A 100 -11.87 -3.19 -15.37
CA LYS A 100 -12.31 -3.28 -13.98
C LYS A 100 -11.26 -3.93 -13.10
N GLY A 101 -11.29 -3.63 -11.82
CA GLY A 101 -10.39 -4.22 -10.86
C GLY A 101 -11.02 -4.42 -9.50
N LEU A 102 -10.30 -5.09 -8.63
CA LEU A 102 -10.65 -5.23 -7.23
C LEU A 102 -9.73 -4.39 -6.34
N TYR A 103 -10.27 -3.99 -5.22
CA TYR A 103 -9.56 -3.38 -4.11
C TYR A 103 -9.90 -4.14 -2.83
N CYS A 104 -8.94 -4.29 -1.95
CA CYS A 104 -9.17 -4.84 -0.61
C CYS A 104 -8.33 -4.11 0.43
N ASP A 105 -8.86 -4.07 1.67
CA ASP A 105 -8.06 -3.75 2.84
C ASP A 105 -7.26 -5.01 3.20
N MET A 106 -5.95 -4.95 3.05
CA MET A 106 -5.06 -6.05 3.37
C MET A 106 -4.40 -5.80 4.72
N ASN A 107 -4.54 -6.77 5.62
CA ASN A 107 -3.79 -6.81 6.87
C ASN A 107 -2.77 -7.95 6.76
N ALA A 108 -1.50 -7.67 7.02
CA ALA A 108 -0.43 -8.63 6.92
C ALA A 108 0.48 -8.60 8.15
N ILE A 109 1.17 -9.71 8.40
CA ILE A 109 2.21 -9.80 9.42
C ILE A 109 3.52 -10.16 8.74
N ARG A 110 4.50 -9.28 8.85
CA ARG A 110 5.88 -9.45 8.37
C ARG A 110 6.80 -9.66 9.55
N ARG A 111 6.84 -10.91 10.06
CA ARG A 111 7.51 -11.23 11.32
C ARG A 111 9.02 -10.97 11.33
N ASP A 112 9.66 -10.98 10.19
CA ASP A 112 11.11 -10.80 10.04
C ASP A 112 11.48 -9.38 9.58
N GLU A 113 10.53 -8.42 9.66
CA GLU A 113 10.78 -7.03 9.27
C GLU A 113 11.76 -6.34 10.23
N ASP A 114 12.72 -5.63 9.65
CA ASP A 114 13.60 -4.73 10.39
C ASP A 114 12.85 -3.46 10.80
N LEU A 115 12.59 -3.32 12.10
CA LEU A 115 11.77 -2.22 12.63
C LEU A 115 12.54 -0.91 12.71
N ASP A 116 11.93 0.15 12.16
CA ASP A 116 12.40 1.53 12.25
C ASP A 116 11.22 2.52 12.26
N ASN A 117 11.42 3.77 11.93
CA ASN A 117 10.35 4.78 11.87
C ASN A 117 9.36 4.57 10.73
N LEU A 118 9.68 3.76 9.73
CA LEU A 118 8.87 3.53 8.53
C LEU A 118 8.37 2.08 8.41
N HIS A 119 9.06 1.12 9.05
CA HIS A 119 8.77 -0.31 8.91
C HIS A 119 8.18 -0.89 10.19
N SER A 120 7.11 -1.66 10.04
CA SER A 120 6.38 -2.32 11.12
C SER A 120 6.12 -3.79 10.80
N ILE A 121 6.02 -4.62 11.84
CA ILE A 121 5.60 -6.02 11.72
C ILE A 121 4.17 -6.11 11.17
N TYR A 122 3.28 -5.23 11.64
CA TYR A 122 1.91 -5.17 11.15
C TYR A 122 1.82 -4.23 9.96
N VAL A 123 1.21 -4.71 8.88
CA VAL A 123 0.95 -3.94 7.66
C VAL A 123 -0.54 -3.84 7.44
N ASP A 124 -1.01 -2.61 7.26
CA ASP A 124 -2.38 -2.27 6.88
C ASP A 124 -2.30 -1.42 5.61
N GLN A 125 -2.71 -1.97 4.49
CA GLN A 125 -2.55 -1.29 3.19
C GLN A 125 -3.78 -1.42 2.31
N TRP A 126 -3.99 -0.43 1.44
CA TRP A 126 -4.89 -0.55 0.30
C TRP A 126 -4.21 -1.37 -0.77
N ASP A 127 -4.78 -2.51 -1.08
CA ASP A 127 -4.20 -3.42 -2.05
C ASP A 127 -5.17 -3.62 -3.21
N TRP A 128 -4.73 -3.44 -4.44
CA TRP A 128 -5.60 -3.48 -5.60
C TRP A 128 -4.95 -4.18 -6.79
N GLU A 129 -5.79 -4.67 -7.70
CA GLU A 129 -5.39 -5.30 -8.95
C GLU A 129 -6.45 -4.98 -10.00
N LYS A 130 -6.05 -4.75 -11.27
CA LYS A 130 -6.95 -4.37 -12.36
C LYS A 130 -6.68 -5.19 -13.60
N VAL A 131 -7.74 -5.62 -14.28
CA VAL A 131 -7.64 -6.32 -15.57
C VAL A 131 -7.43 -5.30 -16.66
N ILE A 132 -6.34 -5.42 -17.39
CA ILE A 132 -6.00 -4.59 -18.55
C ILE A 132 -5.81 -5.45 -19.79
N ARG A 133 -5.90 -4.86 -20.98
CA ARG A 133 -5.56 -5.53 -22.22
C ARG A 133 -4.04 -5.64 -22.38
N LEU A 134 -3.58 -6.53 -23.23
CA LEU A 134 -2.17 -6.68 -23.50
C LEU A 134 -1.57 -5.40 -24.15
N GLU A 135 -2.33 -4.77 -25.05
CA GLU A 135 -1.94 -3.50 -25.69
C GLU A 135 -1.84 -2.33 -24.70
N ASP A 136 -2.57 -2.37 -23.58
CA ASP A 136 -2.51 -1.36 -22.51
C ASP A 136 -1.29 -1.56 -21.60
N ARG A 137 -0.53 -2.66 -21.77
CA ARG A 137 0.71 -2.89 -21.00
C ARG A 137 1.85 -2.07 -21.58
N ASN A 138 1.77 -0.78 -21.47
CA ASN A 138 2.73 0.19 -21.99
C ASN A 138 2.97 1.34 -20.99
N GLU A 139 4.01 2.11 -21.24
CA GLU A 139 4.45 3.21 -20.38
C GLU A 139 3.41 4.33 -20.30
N ALA A 140 2.70 4.63 -21.37
CA ALA A 140 1.70 5.69 -21.41
C ALA A 140 0.53 5.36 -20.47
N TYR A 141 0.06 4.12 -20.49
CA TYR A 141 -0.98 3.64 -19.57
C TYR A 141 -0.49 3.64 -18.13
N LEU A 142 0.73 3.15 -17.85
CA LEU A 142 1.32 3.19 -16.52
C LEU A 142 1.38 4.62 -15.98
N LYS A 143 1.89 5.56 -16.77
CA LYS A 143 1.96 6.99 -16.40
C LYS A 143 0.57 7.57 -16.10
N SER A 144 -0.46 7.19 -16.85
CA SER A 144 -1.83 7.64 -16.60
C SER A 144 -2.36 7.12 -15.26
N VAL A 145 -2.14 5.83 -14.96
CA VAL A 145 -2.54 5.22 -13.69
C VAL A 145 -1.83 5.87 -12.50
N VAL A 146 -0.51 6.09 -12.60
CA VAL A 146 0.26 6.77 -11.55
C VAL A 146 -0.28 8.17 -11.27
N ARG A 147 -0.54 8.97 -12.32
CA ARG A 147 -1.13 10.31 -12.14
C ARG A 147 -2.49 10.25 -11.46
N SER A 148 -3.31 9.27 -11.81
CA SER A 148 -4.62 9.05 -11.18
C SER A 148 -4.48 8.74 -9.68
N ILE A 149 -3.53 7.88 -9.30
CA ILE A 149 -3.26 7.56 -7.90
C ILE A 149 -2.78 8.81 -7.14
N VAL A 150 -1.83 9.56 -7.72
CA VAL A 150 -1.31 10.79 -7.09
C VAL A 150 -2.43 11.82 -6.92
N SER A 151 -3.32 11.96 -7.91
CA SER A 151 -4.50 12.83 -7.77
C SER A 151 -5.41 12.39 -6.62
N ALA A 152 -5.61 11.10 -6.41
CA ALA A 152 -6.40 10.58 -5.28
C ALA A 152 -5.71 10.87 -3.94
N VAL A 153 -4.38 10.76 -3.86
CA VAL A 153 -3.59 11.13 -2.67
C VAL A 153 -3.78 12.62 -2.37
N CYS A 154 -3.51 13.50 -3.35
CA CYS A 154 -3.64 14.95 -3.17
C CYS A 154 -5.06 15.37 -2.75
N ALA A 155 -6.10 14.79 -3.36
CA ALA A 155 -7.47 15.05 -2.97
C ALA A 155 -7.77 14.63 -1.52
N THR A 156 -7.22 13.51 -1.08
CA THR A 156 -7.35 13.02 0.30
C THR A 156 -6.66 13.96 1.28
N GLU A 157 -5.44 14.40 0.98
CA GLU A 157 -4.68 15.36 1.81
C GLU A 157 -5.41 16.71 1.94
N MET A 158 -5.90 17.26 0.84
CA MET A 158 -6.67 18.52 0.87
C MET A 158 -7.91 18.40 1.78
N ASN A 159 -8.62 17.28 1.71
CA ASN A 159 -9.76 17.05 2.59
C ASN A 159 -9.35 16.91 4.06
N LEU A 160 -8.23 16.24 4.34
CA LEU A 160 -7.70 16.15 5.72
C LEU A 160 -7.32 17.51 6.27
N HIS A 161 -6.67 18.36 5.51
CA HIS A 161 -6.34 19.74 5.92
C HIS A 161 -7.60 20.56 6.21
N ALA A 162 -8.66 20.38 5.42
CA ALA A 162 -9.93 21.05 5.65
C ALA A 162 -10.63 20.54 6.94
N MET A 163 -10.54 19.25 7.24
CA MET A 163 -11.20 18.63 8.38
C MET A 163 -10.40 18.73 9.69
N PHE A 164 -9.07 18.82 9.60
CA PHE A 164 -8.12 18.88 10.72
C PHE A 164 -7.17 20.07 10.56
N PRO A 165 -7.55 21.28 11.00
CA PRO A 165 -6.72 22.48 10.84
C PRO A 165 -5.30 22.35 11.39
N GLN A 166 -5.10 21.52 12.40
CA GLN A 166 -3.79 21.23 12.99
C GLN A 166 -2.80 20.58 12.01
N LEU A 167 -3.29 20.00 10.89
CA LEU A 167 -2.45 19.40 9.86
C LEU A 167 -2.06 20.37 8.76
N GLN A 168 -2.61 21.61 8.74
CA GLN A 168 -2.39 22.58 7.66
C GLN A 168 -0.93 23.05 7.54
N GLU A 169 -0.12 22.89 8.59
CA GLU A 169 1.32 23.19 8.54
C GLU A 169 2.14 22.12 7.80
N LEU A 170 1.56 20.92 7.60
CA LEU A 170 2.22 19.87 6.83
C LEU A 170 2.14 20.19 5.33
N PRO A 171 3.24 19.97 4.58
CA PRO A 171 3.23 20.23 3.14
C PRO A 171 2.31 19.23 2.42
N LEU A 172 1.54 19.73 1.46
CA LEU A 172 0.79 18.87 0.54
C LEU A 172 1.72 18.29 -0.54
N HIS A 173 1.45 17.08 -0.96
CA HIS A 173 2.14 16.50 -2.11
C HIS A 173 1.81 17.25 -3.41
N SER A 174 2.80 17.36 -4.28
CA SER A 174 2.61 17.95 -5.60
C SER A 174 1.81 16.99 -6.49
N PRO A 175 0.80 17.48 -7.24
CA PRO A 175 0.13 16.66 -8.25
C PRO A 175 1.03 16.39 -9.48
N ASN A 176 2.16 17.08 -9.60
CA ASN A 176 3.10 16.90 -10.70
C ASN A 176 3.98 15.69 -10.45
N VAL A 177 3.92 14.71 -11.35
CA VAL A 177 4.70 13.46 -11.28
C VAL A 177 5.87 13.53 -12.24
N THR A 178 7.07 13.38 -11.71
CA THR A 178 8.29 13.19 -12.52
C THR A 178 8.54 11.71 -12.73
N PHE A 179 8.70 11.31 -13.98
CA PHE A 179 9.04 9.93 -14.35
C PHE A 179 10.51 9.86 -14.74
N ILE A 180 11.24 8.98 -14.09
CA ILE A 180 12.66 8.69 -14.39
C ILE A 180 12.83 7.22 -14.74
N THR A 181 13.81 6.90 -15.57
CA THR A 181 14.19 5.52 -15.85
C THR A 181 15.21 5.03 -14.82
N THR A 182 15.33 3.72 -14.62
CA THR A 182 16.33 3.15 -13.71
C THR A 182 17.78 3.44 -14.12
N GLN A 183 18.00 3.83 -15.36
CA GLN A 183 19.32 4.22 -15.88
C GLN A 183 19.71 5.66 -15.50
N GLU A 184 18.73 6.54 -15.32
CA GLU A 184 18.97 7.94 -14.93
C GLU A 184 19.64 8.08 -13.55
N PRO A 185 19.22 7.37 -12.49
CA PRO A 185 19.91 7.41 -11.21
C PRO A 185 21.38 6.97 -11.28
N VAL A 186 21.72 6.04 -12.18
CA VAL A 186 23.12 5.59 -12.38
C VAL A 186 24.00 6.73 -12.92
N SER A 187 23.42 7.63 -13.73
CA SER A 187 24.14 8.84 -14.21
C SER A 187 24.28 9.93 -13.13
N TYR A 188 23.44 9.87 -12.07
CA TYR A 188 23.47 10.80 -10.92
C TYR A 188 24.23 10.24 -9.71
N THR A 189 25.07 9.22 -9.86
CA THR A 189 25.85 8.60 -8.78
C THR A 189 26.79 9.55 -8.04
N HIS A 190 26.90 10.81 -8.47
CA HIS A 190 27.55 11.90 -7.72
C HIS A 190 26.61 12.64 -6.76
N LEU A 191 25.30 12.43 -6.82
CA LEU A 191 24.37 12.90 -5.80
C LEU A 191 24.52 12.00 -4.58
N ARG A 192 24.87 12.61 -3.45
CA ARG A 192 25.09 11.89 -2.19
C ARG A 192 23.85 11.03 -1.87
N ALA A 193 24.06 9.78 -1.44
CA ALA A 193 23.02 8.80 -1.12
C ALA A 193 21.92 9.33 -0.15
N HIS A 194 22.20 10.39 0.59
CA HIS A 194 21.25 11.06 1.49
C HIS A 194 20.25 12.00 0.80
N GLU A 195 20.45 12.37 -0.45
CA GLU A 195 19.50 13.24 -1.18
C GLU A 195 18.48 12.45 -2.00
N THR A 196 18.82 11.24 -2.43
CA THR A 196 17.91 10.35 -3.16
C THR A 196 16.81 9.75 -2.29
N LEU A 197 17.03 9.59 -0.99
CA LEU A 197 16.03 9.08 -0.02
C LEU A 197 15.01 10.12 0.45
N ARG A 198 15.14 11.39 0.08
CA ARG A 198 14.18 12.45 0.43
C ARG A 198 13.03 12.61 -0.58
N TYR A 199 13.07 11.92 -1.71
CA TYR A 199 12.13 12.11 -2.83
C TYR A 199 11.54 10.80 -3.40
N LEU A 200 11.72 9.68 -2.68
CA LEU A 200 11.07 8.40 -2.98
C LEU A 200 9.94 8.11 -2.00
#